data_fa881b52382d1d8fcfdf3c7ec7f7120e
#
_entry.id   fa881b52382d1d8fcfdf3c7ec7f7120e
#
_cell.length_a   1.000
_cell.length_b   1.000
_cell.length_c   1.000
_cell.angle_alpha   90.00
_cell.angle_beta   90.00
_cell.angle_gamma   90.00
#
_symmetry.space_group_name_H-M   'P 1'
#
loop_
_entity.id
_entity.type
_entity.pdbx_description
1 polymer ?
#
loop_
_entity_poly.entity_id
_entity_poly.type
_entity_poly.pdbx_seq_one_letter_code
_entity_poly.pdbx_strand_id
1 'polypeptide(L)'
;MTKDITIVLVDTYAHELSRRAIDITLSRLPCKEVVVFSDRNIFPDGRWIRTNSLTIDDYNLIMLKHLWLHVHTEHALVVQYDGMAAIRDHWDDQFLEYDYIGAIWPWAHHPPNLKVGNGGFSLRSQRLLNLLKDDNVTFRPNLLRNEDLYIGVYYKDWLVSNGVKYPSIELAEKFSHEQFPGYKPSFGFHGSFNVPYYLNDYDSEEFVRYLPNRVSESSQLMALHFLLGGRDELGKLAIELARKEHPNFVDMLKQTAFKAAQESNNPEMLEIIKRI
;
A
#
# COMPACT_ATOMS: atom_id res chain seq x y z
N MET A 1 -24.44 -1.49 1.10
CA MET A 1 -24.60 -0.49 2.20
C MET A 1 -23.29 0.27 2.37
N THR A 2 -23.36 1.55 2.70
CA THR A 2 -22.17 2.37 3.01
C THR A 2 -21.59 1.93 4.35
N LYS A 3 -20.28 1.71 4.42
CA LYS A 3 -19.59 1.31 5.65
C LYS A 3 -19.25 2.52 6.52
N ASP A 4 -19.28 2.37 7.84
CA ASP A 4 -18.84 3.40 8.80
C ASP A 4 -17.31 3.49 8.86
N ILE A 5 -16.73 3.81 7.71
CA ILE A 5 -15.30 3.87 7.44
C ILE A 5 -14.98 5.23 6.83
N THR A 6 -13.88 5.84 7.27
CA THR A 6 -13.23 6.97 6.60
C THR A 6 -12.07 6.45 5.75
N ILE A 7 -12.11 6.67 4.43
CA ILE A 7 -10.89 6.49 3.62
C ILE A 7 -9.93 7.63 3.96
N VAL A 8 -8.69 7.28 4.25
CA VAL A 8 -7.62 8.24 4.54
C VAL A 8 -6.52 8.08 3.52
N LEU A 9 -6.13 9.19 2.91
CA LEU A 9 -4.98 9.27 2.04
C LEU A 9 -4.08 10.44 2.46
N VAL A 10 -2.78 10.18 2.55
CA VAL A 10 -1.75 11.16 2.89
C VAL A 10 -0.71 11.14 1.77
N ASP A 11 -0.75 12.13 0.88
CA ASP A 11 0.15 12.18 -0.28
C ASP A 11 0.37 13.61 -0.79
N THR A 12 1.62 13.92 -1.10
CA THR A 12 2.04 15.16 -1.78
C THR A 12 2.97 14.87 -2.97
N TYR A 13 2.93 13.63 -3.47
CA TYR A 13 3.89 13.12 -4.45
C TYR A 13 3.25 12.57 -5.71
N ALA A 14 2.25 11.69 -5.58
CA ALA A 14 1.64 10.93 -6.66
C ALA A 14 0.16 11.27 -6.88
N HIS A 15 -0.18 12.56 -6.95
CA HIS A 15 -1.54 13.09 -6.88
C HIS A 15 -2.56 12.40 -7.79
N GLU A 16 -2.22 12.17 -9.06
CA GLU A 16 -3.14 11.55 -10.03
C GLU A 16 -3.44 10.10 -9.65
N LEU A 17 -2.41 9.34 -9.26
CA LEU A 17 -2.57 7.96 -8.81
C LEU A 17 -3.28 7.88 -7.46
N SER A 18 -2.98 8.80 -6.55
CA SER A 18 -3.62 8.92 -5.25
C SER A 18 -5.12 9.17 -5.39
N ARG A 19 -5.52 10.10 -6.26
CA ARG A 19 -6.94 10.30 -6.59
C ARG A 19 -7.57 9.02 -7.12
N ARG A 20 -6.89 8.37 -8.07
CA ARG A 20 -7.39 7.14 -8.69
C ARG A 20 -7.54 5.99 -7.69
N ALA A 21 -6.61 5.86 -6.76
CA ALA A 21 -6.68 4.87 -5.68
C ALA A 21 -7.93 5.07 -4.79
N ILE A 22 -8.31 6.32 -4.50
CA ILE A 22 -9.56 6.64 -3.80
C ILE A 22 -10.77 6.23 -4.66
N ASP A 23 -10.81 6.62 -5.94
CA ASP A 23 -11.93 6.33 -6.84
C ASP A 23 -12.14 4.81 -7.00
N ILE A 24 -11.06 4.05 -7.21
CA ILE A 24 -11.10 2.59 -7.28
C ILE A 24 -11.60 2.01 -5.96
N THR A 25 -11.06 2.45 -4.82
CA THR A 25 -11.45 1.94 -3.50
C THR A 25 -12.94 2.20 -3.23
N LEU A 26 -13.44 3.41 -3.48
CA LEU A 26 -14.86 3.74 -3.32
C LEU A 26 -15.77 2.91 -4.21
N SER A 27 -15.33 2.58 -5.42
CA SER A 27 -16.07 1.71 -6.33
C SER A 27 -16.19 0.27 -5.82
N ARG A 28 -15.26 -0.17 -4.97
CA ARG A 28 -15.23 -1.51 -4.36
C ARG A 28 -15.91 -1.54 -2.99
N LEU A 29 -15.65 -0.52 -2.17
CA LEU A 29 -16.19 -0.39 -0.83
C LEU A 29 -16.75 1.04 -0.62
N PRO A 30 -18.05 1.26 -0.76
CA PRO A 30 -18.66 2.54 -0.44
C PRO A 30 -18.45 2.89 1.03
N CYS A 31 -17.69 3.96 1.29
CA CYS A 31 -17.35 4.45 2.62
C CYS A 31 -18.08 5.76 2.93
N LYS A 32 -18.19 6.09 4.22
CA LYS A 32 -18.94 7.25 4.71
C LYS A 32 -18.24 8.57 4.43
N GLU A 33 -16.92 8.58 4.49
CA GLU A 33 -16.11 9.79 4.37
C GLU A 33 -14.77 9.49 3.65
N VAL A 34 -14.24 10.52 3.00
CA VAL A 34 -12.87 10.53 2.48
C VAL A 34 -12.14 11.73 3.07
N VAL A 35 -10.97 11.50 3.64
CA VAL A 35 -10.06 12.53 4.17
C VAL A 35 -8.73 12.45 3.45
N VAL A 36 -8.31 13.57 2.87
CA VAL A 36 -7.07 13.67 2.10
C VAL A 36 -6.16 14.73 2.70
N PHE A 37 -4.96 14.32 3.10
CA PHE A 37 -3.87 15.21 3.47
C PHE A 37 -2.97 15.41 2.24
N SER A 38 -2.98 16.61 1.68
CA SER A 38 -2.22 16.92 0.47
C SER A 38 -1.93 18.42 0.35
N ASP A 39 -0.91 18.78 -0.43
CA ASP A 39 -0.56 20.15 -0.74
C ASP A 39 -1.57 20.81 -1.71
N ARG A 40 -2.38 19.98 -2.39
CA ARG A 40 -3.49 20.44 -3.25
C ARG A 40 -4.74 19.59 -3.06
N ASN A 41 -5.91 20.16 -3.38
CA ASN A 41 -7.17 19.40 -3.32
C ASN A 41 -7.29 18.46 -4.52
N ILE A 42 -6.92 17.21 -4.31
CA ILE A 42 -6.98 16.14 -5.33
C ILE A 42 -8.31 15.40 -5.35
N PHE A 43 -9.14 15.55 -4.31
CA PHE A 43 -10.45 14.88 -4.19
C PHE A 43 -11.51 15.87 -3.65
N PRO A 44 -12.16 16.66 -4.54
CA PRO A 44 -13.09 17.73 -4.13
C PRO A 44 -14.32 17.27 -3.34
N ASP A 45 -14.75 16.01 -3.54
CA ASP A 45 -15.92 15.43 -2.86
C ASP A 45 -15.59 14.94 -1.43
N GLY A 46 -14.32 15.00 -1.02
CA GLY A 46 -13.85 14.64 0.30
C GLY A 46 -13.43 15.84 1.13
N ARG A 47 -13.04 15.57 2.36
CA ARG A 47 -12.47 16.56 3.26
C ARG A 47 -10.97 16.68 3.03
N TRP A 48 -10.54 17.82 2.51
CA TRP A 48 -9.16 18.13 2.26
C TRP A 48 -8.50 18.82 3.46
N ILE A 49 -7.42 18.25 3.94
CA ILE A 49 -6.53 18.83 4.95
C ILE A 49 -5.27 19.31 4.23
N ARG A 50 -5.13 20.60 4.10
CA ARG A 50 -3.99 21.19 3.40
C ARG A 50 -2.71 20.95 4.20
N THR A 51 -1.71 20.40 3.54
CA THR A 51 -0.34 20.22 4.05
C THR A 51 0.65 20.95 3.14
N ASN A 52 1.90 21.07 3.57
CA ASN A 52 3.01 21.34 2.67
C ASN A 52 3.50 20.02 2.04
N SER A 53 4.54 20.07 1.20
CA SER A 53 5.24 18.86 0.78
C SER A 53 5.70 18.08 2.02
N LEU A 54 5.37 16.79 2.06
CA LEU A 54 5.59 15.94 3.22
C LEU A 54 6.88 15.13 3.07
N THR A 55 7.65 15.08 4.14
CA THR A 55 8.69 14.06 4.33
C THR A 55 8.06 12.76 4.84
N ILE A 56 8.84 11.68 4.87
CA ILE A 56 8.41 10.42 5.48
C ILE A 56 8.12 10.59 6.98
N ASP A 57 8.85 11.45 7.67
CA ASP A 57 8.62 11.73 9.09
C ASP A 57 7.33 12.50 9.31
N ASP A 58 6.98 13.45 8.43
CA ASP A 58 5.69 14.15 8.47
C ASP A 58 4.53 13.17 8.24
N TYR A 59 4.66 12.26 7.26
CA TYR A 59 3.70 11.19 7.04
C TYR A 59 3.51 10.35 8.30
N ASN A 60 4.60 9.85 8.87
CA ASN A 60 4.58 9.03 10.08
C ASN A 60 3.91 9.76 11.26
N LEU A 61 4.21 11.05 11.42
CA LEU A 61 3.63 11.88 12.49
C LEU A 61 2.12 12.04 12.30
N ILE A 62 1.66 12.28 11.08
CA ILE A 62 0.22 12.35 10.76
C ILE A 62 -0.44 11.02 11.11
N MET A 63 0.11 9.92 10.63
CA MET A 63 -0.46 8.58 10.77
C MET A 63 -0.50 8.07 12.22
N LEU A 64 0.51 8.46 13.04
CA LEU A 64 0.61 8.01 14.44
C LEU A 64 -0.06 8.99 15.41
N LYS A 65 0.07 10.30 15.18
CA LYS A 65 -0.27 11.30 16.21
C LYS A 65 -1.43 12.22 15.86
N HIS A 66 -1.74 12.40 14.58
CA HIS A 66 -2.75 13.39 14.18
C HIS A 66 -4.00 12.78 13.55
N LEU A 67 -3.93 11.55 13.03
CA LEU A 67 -5.04 10.94 12.30
C LEU A 67 -6.34 10.85 13.12
N TRP A 68 -6.26 10.61 14.42
CA TRP A 68 -7.41 10.56 15.33
C TRP A 68 -8.25 11.86 15.36
N LEU A 69 -7.64 13.02 15.04
CA LEU A 69 -8.33 14.31 14.96
C LEU A 69 -9.29 14.39 13.77
N HIS A 70 -9.05 13.57 12.77
CA HIS A 70 -9.70 13.68 11.46
C HIS A 70 -10.56 12.47 11.09
N VAL A 71 -10.54 11.40 11.86
CA VAL A 71 -11.37 10.21 11.65
C VAL A 71 -12.46 10.17 12.71
N HIS A 72 -13.73 10.22 12.29
CA HIS A 72 -14.89 10.23 13.18
C HIS A 72 -15.78 8.99 12.99
N THR A 73 -15.39 8.09 12.12
CA THR A 73 -16.02 6.78 11.89
C THR A 73 -15.38 5.70 12.77
N GLU A 74 -15.98 4.52 12.84
CA GLU A 74 -15.43 3.41 13.64
C GLU A 74 -14.06 2.97 13.14
N HIS A 75 -13.80 3.09 11.83
CA HIS A 75 -12.52 2.71 11.24
C HIS A 75 -12.01 3.74 10.23
N ALA A 76 -10.68 3.82 10.11
CA ALA A 76 -9.97 4.45 9.00
C ALA A 76 -9.44 3.35 8.06
N LEU A 77 -9.71 3.47 6.77
CA LEU A 77 -9.08 2.68 5.72
C LEU A 77 -7.98 3.54 5.08
N VAL A 78 -6.74 3.24 5.40
CA VAL A 78 -5.57 3.89 4.79
C VAL A 78 -5.40 3.39 3.37
N VAL A 79 -5.28 4.33 2.43
CA VAL A 79 -5.06 4.10 1.01
C VAL A 79 -3.82 4.87 0.59
N GLN A 80 -3.01 4.27 -0.25
CA GLN A 80 -1.86 4.93 -0.91
C GLN A 80 -2.00 4.83 -2.42
N TYR A 81 -1.19 5.60 -3.17
CA TYR A 81 -1.23 5.58 -4.63
C TYR A 81 -0.99 4.18 -5.21
N ASP A 82 -0.26 3.33 -4.49
CA ASP A 82 0.05 1.94 -4.83
C ASP A 82 -0.52 0.92 -3.83
N GLY A 83 -1.49 1.34 -3.00
CA GLY A 83 -2.18 0.49 -2.03
C GLY A 83 -3.68 0.82 -1.99
N MET A 84 -4.54 -0.11 -2.46
CA MET A 84 -5.97 0.15 -2.63
C MET A 84 -6.81 -1.13 -2.65
N ALA A 85 -8.14 -0.97 -2.47
CA ALA A 85 -9.08 -2.06 -2.68
C ALA A 85 -9.12 -2.48 -4.16
N ALA A 86 -9.22 -3.77 -4.43
CA ALA A 86 -9.20 -4.31 -5.79
C ALA A 86 -10.40 -5.20 -6.11
N ILE A 87 -10.76 -6.13 -5.24
CA ILE A 87 -11.79 -7.15 -5.49
C ILE A 87 -12.93 -6.99 -4.49
N ARG A 88 -14.05 -6.41 -4.94
CA ARG A 88 -15.22 -6.11 -4.10
C ARG A 88 -15.71 -7.32 -3.30
N ASP A 89 -15.83 -8.46 -3.95
CA ASP A 89 -16.44 -9.66 -3.38
C ASP A 89 -15.57 -10.35 -2.32
N HIS A 90 -14.32 -9.86 -2.15
CA HIS A 90 -13.40 -10.31 -1.11
C HIS A 90 -13.46 -9.45 0.16
N TRP A 91 -14.31 -8.42 0.21
CA TRP A 91 -14.59 -7.75 1.47
C TRP A 91 -15.29 -8.70 2.44
N ASP A 92 -14.79 -8.78 3.67
CA ASP A 92 -15.39 -9.54 4.76
C ASP A 92 -15.61 -8.60 5.95
N ASP A 93 -16.84 -8.55 6.48
CA ASP A 93 -17.13 -7.71 7.65
C ASP A 93 -16.38 -8.15 8.91
N GLN A 94 -15.81 -9.35 8.93
CA GLN A 94 -14.91 -9.82 9.99
C GLN A 94 -13.65 -8.93 10.11
N PHE A 95 -13.24 -8.23 9.05
CA PHE A 95 -12.13 -7.27 9.13
C PHE A 95 -12.37 -6.16 10.15
N LEU A 96 -13.64 -5.78 10.37
CA LEU A 96 -14.05 -4.75 11.33
C LEU A 96 -13.96 -5.21 12.80
N GLU A 97 -13.71 -6.47 13.08
CA GLU A 97 -13.55 -7.00 14.43
C GLU A 97 -12.14 -6.72 15.01
N TYR A 98 -11.23 -6.21 14.17
CA TYR A 98 -9.83 -5.96 14.51
C TYR A 98 -9.50 -4.48 14.52
N ASP A 99 -8.55 -4.13 15.38
CA ASP A 99 -8.13 -2.74 15.53
C ASP A 99 -7.05 -2.34 14.53
N TYR A 100 -6.28 -3.31 14.05
CA TYR A 100 -5.28 -3.12 12.98
C TYR A 100 -5.21 -4.35 12.07
N ILE A 101 -5.43 -4.14 10.78
CA ILE A 101 -5.23 -5.16 9.75
C ILE A 101 -4.60 -4.53 8.52
N GLY A 102 -3.56 -5.15 8.00
CA GLY A 102 -2.84 -4.82 6.78
C GLY A 102 -2.19 -6.06 6.21
N ALA A 103 -1.45 -5.96 5.12
CA ALA A 103 -0.75 -7.08 4.53
C ALA A 103 0.28 -7.69 5.49
N ILE A 104 0.57 -8.95 5.31
CA ILE A 104 1.63 -9.60 6.07
C ILE A 104 3.00 -9.22 5.50
N TRP A 105 3.98 -9.07 6.38
CA TRP A 105 5.37 -8.91 5.97
C TRP A 105 5.98 -10.26 5.59
N PRO A 106 6.64 -10.37 4.43
CA PRO A 106 7.19 -11.64 3.94
C PRO A 106 8.48 -12.07 4.66
N TRP A 107 9.04 -11.21 5.51
CA TRP A 107 10.36 -11.41 6.10
C TRP A 107 10.39 -12.61 7.05
N ALA A 108 11.18 -13.61 6.70
CA ALA A 108 11.29 -14.86 7.44
C ALA A 108 11.79 -14.70 8.89
N HIS A 109 12.55 -13.62 9.17
CA HIS A 109 13.09 -13.33 10.48
C HIS A 109 12.06 -12.74 11.47
N HIS A 110 10.88 -12.29 10.99
CA HIS A 110 9.81 -11.88 11.88
C HIS A 110 9.06 -13.10 12.43
N PRO A 111 8.92 -13.24 13.75
CA PRO A 111 8.10 -14.30 14.31
C PRO A 111 6.63 -14.14 13.88
N PRO A 112 5.82 -15.22 13.86
CA PRO A 112 4.45 -15.18 13.33
C PRO A 112 3.57 -14.08 13.92
N ASN A 113 3.73 -13.79 15.21
CA ASN A 113 2.97 -12.75 15.91
C ASN A 113 3.33 -11.31 15.48
N LEU A 114 4.43 -11.10 14.75
CA LEU A 114 4.86 -9.80 14.23
C LEU A 114 4.72 -9.68 12.71
N LYS A 115 4.09 -10.65 12.03
CA LYS A 115 3.98 -10.65 10.57
C LYS A 115 2.88 -9.74 10.02
N VAL A 116 1.82 -9.51 10.78
CA VAL A 116 0.73 -8.62 10.33
C VAL A 116 1.10 -7.19 10.66
N GLY A 117 1.33 -6.36 9.67
CA GLY A 117 1.81 -5.04 9.98
C GLY A 117 1.89 -4.01 8.85
N ASN A 118 1.86 -4.37 7.56
CA ASN A 118 1.99 -3.36 6.51
C ASN A 118 0.91 -2.27 6.59
N GLY A 119 1.34 -1.01 6.54
CA GLY A 119 0.50 0.17 6.73
C GLY A 119 -0.06 0.79 5.46
N GLY A 120 0.52 0.49 4.29
CA GLY A 120 0.21 1.19 3.03
C GLY A 120 -1.20 0.92 2.47
N PHE A 121 -1.77 -0.25 2.76
CA PHE A 121 -3.21 -0.51 2.66
C PHE A 121 -3.65 -1.22 3.94
N SER A 122 -4.23 -0.46 4.88
CA SER A 122 -4.55 -0.97 6.21
C SER A 122 -5.85 -0.40 6.77
N LEU A 123 -6.55 -1.21 7.58
CA LEU A 123 -7.73 -0.79 8.33
C LEU A 123 -7.32 -0.56 9.80
N ARG A 124 -7.74 0.56 10.37
CA ARG A 124 -7.35 1.01 11.72
C ARG A 124 -8.60 1.45 12.48
N SER A 125 -8.86 0.86 13.64
CA SER A 125 -10.01 1.24 14.47
C SER A 125 -9.80 2.58 15.18
N GLN A 126 -10.90 3.22 15.55
CA GLN A 126 -10.88 4.42 16.39
C GLN A 126 -10.21 4.17 17.75
N ARG A 127 -10.28 2.94 18.28
CA ARG A 127 -9.55 2.53 19.48
C ARG A 127 -8.04 2.65 19.28
N LEU A 128 -7.52 2.07 18.18
CA LEU A 128 -6.10 2.15 17.86
C LEU A 128 -5.66 3.61 17.71
N LEU A 129 -6.40 4.42 16.96
CA LEU A 129 -6.05 5.83 16.75
C LEU A 129 -6.00 6.60 18.09
N ASN A 130 -6.92 6.31 19.00
CA ASN A 130 -6.95 6.92 20.33
C ASN A 130 -5.77 6.48 21.23
N LEU A 131 -5.27 5.27 21.08
CA LEU A 131 -4.09 4.80 21.81
C LEU A 131 -2.81 5.38 21.22
N LEU A 132 -2.72 5.50 19.89
CA LEU A 132 -1.53 6.04 19.22
C LEU A 132 -1.26 7.51 19.58
N LYS A 133 -2.28 8.31 19.93
CA LYS A 133 -2.08 9.71 20.38
C LYS A 133 -1.45 9.80 21.77
N ASP A 134 -1.52 8.73 22.57
CA ASP A 134 -1.00 8.70 23.95
C ASP A 134 0.50 9.03 23.99
N ASP A 135 0.94 9.70 25.07
CA ASP A 135 2.33 10.11 25.27
C ASP A 135 3.27 8.91 25.44
N ASN A 136 2.76 7.74 25.85
CA ASN A 136 3.52 6.50 25.89
C ASN A 136 3.94 6.01 24.50
N VAL A 137 3.22 6.39 23.46
CA VAL A 137 3.60 6.13 22.07
C VAL A 137 4.40 7.32 21.56
N THR A 138 5.71 7.26 21.68
CA THR A 138 6.60 8.33 21.23
C THR A 138 7.06 8.07 19.80
N PHE A 139 6.78 8.99 18.88
CA PHE A 139 7.41 8.99 17.57
C PHE A 139 8.86 9.46 17.71
N ARG A 140 9.79 8.67 17.20
CA ARG A 140 11.23 8.95 17.22
C ARG A 140 11.75 8.95 15.78
N PRO A 141 11.90 10.12 15.15
CA PRO A 141 12.54 10.22 13.85
C PRO A 141 13.91 9.49 13.88
N ASN A 142 14.23 8.80 12.81
CA ASN A 142 15.48 8.02 12.67
C ASN A 142 15.57 6.69 13.46
N LEU A 143 14.62 6.33 14.30
CA LEU A 143 14.62 5.02 14.95
C LEU A 143 13.98 3.95 14.06
N LEU A 144 12.77 4.22 13.58
CA LEU A 144 12.03 3.38 12.64
C LEU A 144 11.57 4.25 11.47
N ARG A 145 11.75 3.76 10.26
CA ARG A 145 11.43 4.54 9.05
C ARG A 145 9.95 4.66 8.76
N ASN A 146 9.14 3.67 9.16
CA ASN A 146 7.74 3.56 8.76
C ASN A 146 6.84 3.45 9.99
N GLU A 147 5.69 4.10 9.96
CA GLU A 147 4.73 4.12 11.06
C GLU A 147 4.16 2.74 11.40
N ASP A 148 4.07 1.87 10.43
CA ASP A 148 3.57 0.51 10.59
C ASP A 148 4.48 -0.36 11.48
N LEU A 149 5.80 -0.10 11.46
CA LEU A 149 6.74 -0.74 12.39
C LEU A 149 6.50 -0.31 13.84
N TYR A 150 6.04 0.93 14.07
CA TYR A 150 5.64 1.36 15.42
C TYR A 150 4.43 0.56 15.90
N ILE A 151 3.43 0.36 15.03
CA ILE A 151 2.18 -0.33 15.35
C ILE A 151 2.39 -1.85 15.40
N GLY A 152 3.02 -2.41 14.37
CA GLY A 152 3.11 -3.86 14.18
C GLY A 152 4.26 -4.53 14.95
N VAL A 153 5.26 -3.77 15.41
CA VAL A 153 6.46 -4.31 16.10
C VAL A 153 6.73 -3.58 17.40
N TYR A 154 7.10 -2.29 17.34
CA TYR A 154 7.70 -1.60 18.46
C TYR A 154 6.74 -1.43 19.65
N TYR A 155 5.51 -1.01 19.43
CA TYR A 155 4.49 -0.84 20.47
C TYR A 155 3.47 -1.97 20.52
N LYS A 156 3.64 -3.03 19.73
CA LYS A 156 2.63 -4.08 19.61
C LYS A 156 2.22 -4.69 20.96
N ASP A 157 3.18 -5.06 21.79
CA ASP A 157 2.89 -5.67 23.10
C ASP A 157 2.14 -4.70 24.01
N TRP A 158 2.54 -3.42 24.00
CA TRP A 158 1.82 -2.39 24.76
C TRP A 158 0.41 -2.17 24.22
N LEU A 159 0.23 -2.10 22.88
CA LEU A 159 -1.08 -1.97 22.26
C LEU A 159 -1.99 -3.16 22.57
N VAL A 160 -1.47 -4.38 22.52
CA VAL A 160 -2.21 -5.61 22.89
C VAL A 160 -2.60 -5.59 24.37
N SER A 161 -1.71 -5.17 25.27
CA SER A 161 -2.03 -5.03 26.71
C SER A 161 -3.11 -3.97 26.98
N ASN A 162 -3.32 -3.03 26.05
CA ASN A 162 -4.38 -2.03 26.07
C ASN A 162 -5.61 -2.44 25.22
N GLY A 163 -5.73 -3.72 24.86
CA GLY A 163 -6.90 -4.32 24.24
C GLY A 163 -6.97 -4.19 22.72
N VAL A 164 -5.88 -3.79 22.03
CA VAL A 164 -5.81 -3.78 20.56
C VAL A 164 -5.78 -5.22 20.04
N LYS A 165 -6.63 -5.49 19.06
CA LYS A 165 -6.77 -6.80 18.41
C LYS A 165 -6.12 -6.78 17.03
N TYR A 166 -5.28 -7.79 16.79
CA TYR A 166 -4.68 -8.06 15.47
C TYR A 166 -5.28 -9.37 14.91
N PRO A 167 -5.45 -9.48 13.58
CA PRO A 167 -5.99 -10.69 12.96
C PRO A 167 -4.95 -11.82 12.93
N SER A 168 -5.43 -13.02 12.58
CA SER A 168 -4.55 -14.10 12.16
C SER A 168 -3.86 -13.76 10.84
N ILE A 169 -2.78 -14.48 10.51
CA ILE A 169 -2.07 -14.34 9.22
C ILE A 169 -3.04 -14.62 8.06
N GLU A 170 -3.83 -15.69 8.18
CA GLU A 170 -4.78 -16.12 7.15
C GLU A 170 -5.85 -15.06 6.85
N LEU A 171 -6.32 -14.34 7.88
CA LEU A 171 -7.29 -13.26 7.70
C LEU A 171 -6.63 -12.02 7.12
N ALA A 172 -5.41 -11.68 7.53
CA ALA A 172 -4.65 -10.57 6.98
C ALA A 172 -4.33 -10.78 5.48
N GLU A 173 -4.01 -12.02 5.07
CA GLU A 173 -3.81 -12.36 3.66
C GLU A 173 -5.08 -12.19 2.80
N LYS A 174 -6.27 -12.42 3.38
CA LYS A 174 -7.54 -12.15 2.69
C LYS A 174 -7.81 -10.65 2.56
N PHE A 175 -7.35 -9.85 3.50
CA PHE A 175 -7.53 -8.39 3.49
C PHE A 175 -6.62 -7.71 2.48
N SER A 176 -5.31 -7.97 2.54
CA SER A 176 -4.34 -7.28 1.68
C SER A 176 -3.18 -8.17 1.28
N HIS A 177 -2.76 -8.04 0.02
CA HIS A 177 -1.60 -8.71 -0.54
C HIS A 177 -0.45 -7.73 -0.77
N GLU A 178 0.75 -8.09 -0.30
CA GLU A 178 1.99 -7.36 -0.58
C GLU A 178 3.16 -8.29 -0.92
N GLN A 179 2.95 -9.60 -0.84
CA GLN A 179 4.04 -10.56 -1.04
C GLN A 179 4.48 -10.65 -2.49
N PHE A 180 5.76 -10.74 -2.68
CA PHE A 180 6.39 -11.08 -3.94
C PHE A 180 6.80 -12.57 -3.97
N PRO A 181 6.70 -13.26 -5.12
CA PRO A 181 5.91 -12.94 -6.31
C PRO A 181 4.55 -13.65 -6.34
N GLY A 182 3.60 -13.07 -7.04
CA GLY A 182 2.41 -13.79 -7.52
C GLY A 182 1.09 -13.25 -6.99
N TYR A 183 0.01 -13.64 -7.68
CA TYR A 183 -1.36 -13.28 -7.32
C TYR A 183 -1.85 -14.12 -6.12
N LYS A 184 -2.38 -13.44 -5.12
CA LYS A 184 -3.22 -14.06 -4.08
C LYS A 184 -4.55 -13.34 -4.03
N PRO A 185 -5.69 -14.05 -4.06
CA PRO A 185 -6.99 -13.41 -3.98
C PRO A 185 -7.17 -12.73 -2.62
N SER A 186 -7.18 -11.41 -2.61
CA SER A 186 -7.39 -10.56 -1.44
C SER A 186 -8.33 -9.41 -1.77
N PHE A 187 -8.88 -8.75 -0.74
CA PHE A 187 -9.73 -7.58 -0.92
C PHE A 187 -8.97 -6.42 -1.55
N GLY A 188 -7.74 -6.19 -1.13
CA GLY A 188 -6.86 -5.16 -1.67
C GLY A 188 -5.41 -5.60 -1.74
N PHE A 189 -4.55 -4.68 -2.14
CA PHE A 189 -3.11 -4.92 -2.25
C PHE A 189 -2.32 -3.66 -1.88
N HIS A 190 -1.01 -3.84 -1.66
CA HIS A 190 -0.04 -2.76 -1.56
C HIS A 190 1.21 -3.09 -2.41
N GLY A 191 1.84 -2.03 -2.93
CA GLY A 191 3.05 -2.08 -3.74
C GLY A 191 2.80 -2.10 -5.25
N SER A 192 3.49 -1.22 -5.97
CA SER A 192 3.35 -1.04 -7.43
C SER A 192 3.54 -2.35 -8.21
N PHE A 193 4.40 -3.26 -7.72
CA PHE A 193 4.65 -4.56 -8.36
C PHE A 193 3.42 -5.48 -8.38
N ASN A 194 2.38 -5.20 -7.58
CA ASN A 194 1.13 -5.94 -7.56
C ASN A 194 0.10 -5.41 -8.58
N VAL A 195 0.27 -4.22 -9.12
CA VAL A 195 -0.63 -3.62 -10.13
C VAL A 195 -0.95 -4.58 -11.28
N PRO A 196 0.02 -5.33 -11.86
CA PRO A 196 -0.24 -6.29 -12.95
C PRO A 196 -1.26 -7.37 -12.63
N TYR A 197 -1.46 -7.68 -11.37
CA TYR A 197 -2.35 -8.77 -10.92
C TYR A 197 -3.75 -8.29 -10.52
N TYR A 198 -3.87 -7.03 -10.10
CA TYR A 198 -5.09 -6.52 -9.46
C TYR A 198 -5.86 -5.50 -10.29
N LEU A 199 -5.17 -4.74 -11.14
CA LEU A 199 -5.81 -3.71 -11.95
C LEU A 199 -6.05 -4.20 -13.39
N ASN A 200 -7.17 -3.77 -13.97
CA ASN A 200 -7.46 -3.98 -15.39
C ASN A 200 -6.49 -3.19 -16.28
N ASP A 201 -6.54 -3.39 -17.61
CA ASP A 201 -5.58 -2.76 -18.53
C ASP A 201 -5.67 -1.23 -18.51
N TYR A 202 -6.88 -0.68 -18.43
CA TYR A 202 -7.07 0.77 -18.39
C TYR A 202 -6.46 1.39 -17.12
N ASP A 203 -6.79 0.85 -15.95
CA ASP A 203 -6.25 1.34 -14.67
C ASP A 203 -4.73 1.11 -14.57
N SER A 204 -4.23 0.02 -15.13
CA SER A 204 -2.79 -0.29 -15.20
C SER A 204 -2.04 0.67 -16.11
N GLU A 205 -2.61 1.01 -17.28
CA GLU A 205 -1.99 1.96 -18.21
C GLU A 205 -1.88 3.35 -17.58
N GLU A 206 -2.95 3.81 -16.94
CA GLU A 206 -2.95 5.07 -16.21
C GLU A 206 -1.90 5.05 -15.08
N PHE A 207 -1.82 3.93 -14.33
CA PHE A 207 -0.81 3.78 -13.29
C PHE A 207 0.61 3.92 -13.85
N VAL A 208 0.93 3.22 -14.93
CA VAL A 208 2.23 3.29 -15.60
C VAL A 208 2.54 4.71 -16.10
N ARG A 209 1.55 5.40 -16.66
CA ARG A 209 1.72 6.76 -17.20
C ARG A 209 2.02 7.81 -16.14
N TYR A 210 1.37 7.72 -14.98
CA TYR A 210 1.49 8.69 -13.90
C TYR A 210 2.45 8.28 -12.79
N LEU A 211 3.12 7.12 -12.91
CA LEU A 211 4.05 6.64 -11.89
C LEU A 211 5.22 7.63 -11.71
N PRO A 212 5.41 8.21 -10.51
CA PRO A 212 6.39 9.29 -10.31
C PRO A 212 7.83 8.80 -10.23
N ASN A 213 8.06 7.56 -9.80
CA ASN A 213 9.39 6.96 -9.71
C ASN A 213 9.45 5.64 -10.48
N ARG A 214 9.85 5.73 -11.74
CA ARG A 214 9.90 4.59 -12.67
C ARG A 214 11.12 3.69 -12.51
N VAL A 215 12.11 4.11 -11.69
CA VAL A 215 13.36 3.35 -11.52
C VAL A 215 13.45 2.62 -10.20
N SER A 216 12.48 2.77 -9.31
CA SER A 216 12.44 2.00 -8.06
C SER A 216 12.39 0.50 -8.34
N GLU A 217 12.89 -0.32 -7.43
CA GLU A 217 12.81 -1.79 -7.53
C GLU A 217 11.35 -2.25 -7.72
N SER A 218 10.40 -1.63 -7.00
CA SER A 218 8.97 -1.91 -7.13
C SER A 218 8.45 -1.65 -8.55
N SER A 219 8.88 -0.55 -9.18
CA SER A 219 8.49 -0.20 -10.56
C SER A 219 9.11 -1.12 -11.59
N GLN A 220 10.36 -1.55 -11.37
CA GLN A 220 11.03 -2.53 -12.22
C GLN A 220 10.34 -3.90 -12.15
N LEU A 221 10.00 -4.35 -10.94
CA LEU A 221 9.23 -5.58 -10.74
C LEU A 221 7.85 -5.50 -11.37
N MET A 222 7.17 -4.37 -11.31
CA MET A 222 5.90 -4.15 -12.01
C MET A 222 6.04 -4.36 -13.51
N ALA A 223 7.06 -3.78 -14.15
CA ALA A 223 7.30 -3.97 -15.58
C ALA A 223 7.56 -5.44 -15.92
N LEU A 224 8.37 -6.14 -15.13
CA LEU A 224 8.62 -7.58 -15.28
C LEU A 224 7.34 -8.42 -15.12
N HIS A 225 6.49 -8.10 -14.15
CA HIS A 225 5.25 -8.83 -13.91
C HIS A 225 4.21 -8.61 -15.02
N PHE A 226 4.17 -7.44 -15.65
CA PHE A 226 3.36 -7.26 -16.85
C PHE A 226 3.82 -8.21 -17.97
N LEU A 227 5.13 -8.31 -18.19
CA LEU A 227 5.68 -9.21 -19.22
C LEU A 227 5.47 -10.69 -18.89
N LEU A 228 5.64 -11.07 -17.62
CA LEU A 228 5.37 -12.45 -17.14
C LEU A 228 3.90 -12.84 -17.30
N GLY A 229 3.00 -11.91 -17.00
CA GLY A 229 1.55 -12.10 -17.12
C GLY A 229 1.02 -12.00 -18.55
N GLY A 230 1.89 -11.88 -19.57
CA GLY A 230 1.48 -11.76 -20.98
C GLY A 230 0.85 -10.40 -21.34
N ARG A 231 0.95 -9.40 -20.46
CA ARG A 231 0.48 -8.02 -20.70
C ARG A 231 1.61 -7.19 -21.33
N ASP A 232 2.12 -7.67 -22.45
CA ASP A 232 3.36 -7.20 -23.09
C ASP A 232 3.34 -5.71 -23.42
N GLU A 233 2.21 -5.17 -23.87
CA GLU A 233 2.10 -3.75 -24.22
C GLU A 233 2.27 -2.83 -23.02
N LEU A 234 1.76 -3.23 -21.85
CA LEU A 234 1.94 -2.48 -20.60
C LEU A 234 3.38 -2.60 -20.07
N GLY A 235 3.99 -3.77 -20.17
CA GLY A 235 5.40 -3.96 -19.84
C GLY A 235 6.32 -3.11 -20.71
N LYS A 236 6.09 -3.12 -22.03
CA LYS A 236 6.84 -2.27 -22.99
C LYS A 236 6.64 -0.78 -22.72
N LEU A 237 5.40 -0.35 -22.45
CA LEU A 237 5.09 1.04 -22.10
C LEU A 237 5.86 1.48 -20.84
N ALA A 238 5.87 0.65 -19.79
CA ALA A 238 6.60 0.94 -18.56
C ALA A 238 8.10 1.11 -18.82
N ILE A 239 8.69 0.20 -19.62
CA ILE A 239 10.10 0.25 -20.01
C ILE A 239 10.39 1.48 -20.87
N GLU A 240 9.55 1.78 -21.84
CA GLU A 240 9.73 2.94 -22.73
C GLU A 240 9.75 4.27 -21.95
N LEU A 241 8.76 4.45 -21.06
CA LEU A 241 8.67 5.67 -20.23
C LEU A 241 9.85 5.78 -19.27
N ALA A 242 10.27 4.68 -18.64
CA ALA A 242 11.42 4.68 -17.76
C ALA A 242 12.74 4.98 -18.49
N ARG A 243 12.91 4.46 -19.71
CA ARG A 243 14.11 4.73 -20.55
C ARG A 243 14.23 6.18 -20.97
N LYS A 244 13.12 6.89 -21.17
CA LYS A 244 13.15 8.33 -21.51
C LYS A 244 13.77 9.16 -20.38
N GLU A 245 13.57 8.75 -19.13
CA GLU A 245 14.08 9.43 -17.95
C GLU A 245 15.46 8.88 -17.52
N HIS A 246 15.67 7.57 -17.75
CA HIS A 246 16.85 6.83 -17.30
C HIS A 246 17.39 5.90 -18.39
N PRO A 247 18.35 6.34 -19.22
CA PRO A 247 18.88 5.55 -20.34
C PRO A 247 19.37 4.14 -19.96
N ASN A 248 19.87 3.96 -18.74
CA ASN A 248 20.39 2.69 -18.22
C ASN A 248 19.30 1.78 -17.62
N PHE A 249 18.02 2.14 -17.78
CA PHE A 249 16.93 1.40 -17.13
C PHE A 249 16.89 -0.07 -17.51
N VAL A 250 17.19 -0.43 -18.76
CA VAL A 250 17.19 -1.83 -19.22
C VAL A 250 18.22 -2.67 -18.48
N ASP A 251 19.40 -2.13 -18.23
CA ASP A 251 20.43 -2.84 -17.46
C ASP A 251 20.02 -3.03 -16.00
N MET A 252 19.41 -2.01 -15.41
CA MET A 252 18.83 -2.10 -14.06
C MET A 252 17.73 -3.17 -14.02
N LEU A 253 16.82 -3.18 -15.00
CA LEU A 253 15.73 -4.13 -15.10
C LEU A 253 16.24 -5.58 -15.22
N LYS A 254 17.31 -5.80 -16.01
CA LYS A 254 17.97 -7.13 -16.13
C LYS A 254 18.57 -7.57 -14.81
N GLN A 255 19.21 -6.68 -14.06
CA GLN A 255 19.73 -7.00 -12.73
C GLN A 255 18.61 -7.37 -11.75
N THR A 256 17.52 -6.60 -11.74
CA THR A 256 16.35 -6.88 -10.91
C THR A 256 15.69 -8.21 -11.30
N ALA A 257 15.55 -8.52 -12.59
CA ALA A 257 15.02 -9.78 -13.05
C ALA A 257 15.91 -10.99 -12.63
N PHE A 258 17.23 -10.82 -12.69
CA PHE A 258 18.18 -11.85 -12.25
C PHE A 258 18.07 -12.10 -10.74
N LYS A 259 18.06 -11.04 -9.94
CA LYS A 259 17.85 -11.11 -8.48
C LYS A 259 16.52 -11.80 -8.14
N ALA A 260 15.43 -11.33 -8.74
CA ALA A 260 14.10 -11.88 -8.53
C ALA A 260 14.00 -13.36 -8.94
N ALA A 261 14.65 -13.77 -10.03
CA ALA A 261 14.71 -15.16 -10.44
C ALA A 261 15.40 -16.05 -9.40
N GLN A 262 16.47 -15.56 -8.78
CA GLN A 262 17.18 -16.29 -7.73
C GLN A 262 16.35 -16.40 -6.44
N GLU A 263 15.74 -15.30 -6.02
CA GLU A 263 14.97 -15.23 -4.77
C GLU A 263 13.66 -16.02 -4.83
N SER A 264 12.98 -16.00 -5.99
CA SER A 264 11.70 -16.69 -6.20
C SER A 264 11.81 -18.08 -6.77
N ASN A 265 13.02 -18.52 -7.14
CA ASN A 265 13.28 -19.76 -7.90
C ASN A 265 12.39 -19.86 -9.18
N ASN A 266 12.15 -18.72 -9.84
CA ASN A 266 11.31 -18.62 -11.04
C ASN A 266 12.17 -18.44 -12.30
N PRO A 267 12.41 -19.48 -13.09
CA PRO A 267 13.24 -19.41 -14.31
C PRO A 267 12.60 -18.55 -15.42
N GLU A 268 11.28 -18.34 -15.42
CA GLU A 268 10.60 -17.53 -16.43
C GLU A 268 11.06 -16.07 -16.37
N MET A 269 11.45 -15.58 -15.19
CA MET A 269 12.07 -14.26 -15.05
C MET A 269 13.33 -14.10 -15.91
N LEU A 270 14.13 -15.16 -16.05
CA LEU A 270 15.34 -15.14 -16.89
C LEU A 270 15.00 -15.16 -18.39
N GLU A 271 13.92 -15.81 -18.77
CA GLU A 271 13.50 -15.83 -20.19
C GLU A 271 13.01 -14.43 -20.64
N ILE A 272 12.44 -13.65 -19.73
CA ILE A 272 12.03 -12.26 -20.02
C ILE A 272 13.24 -11.37 -20.32
N ILE A 273 14.38 -11.59 -19.65
CA ILE A 273 15.62 -10.83 -19.92
C ILE A 273 16.01 -10.91 -21.41
N LYS A 274 15.70 -12.02 -22.09
CA LYS A 274 15.98 -12.20 -23.54
C LYS A 274 14.99 -11.41 -24.42
N ARG A 275 13.85 -10.98 -23.87
CA ARG A 275 12.77 -10.26 -24.59
C ARG A 275 12.86 -8.76 -24.40
N ILE A 276 13.64 -8.29 -23.45
CA ILE A 276 13.93 -6.88 -23.13
C ILE A 276 15.20 -6.43 -23.86
#